data_db5d25d0b055c26760fb1e1ebfe1882c
#
_entry.id   db5d25d0b055c26760fb1e1ebfe1882c
#
_cell.length_a   1.000
_cell.length_b   1.000
_cell.length_c   1.000
_cell.angle_alpha   90.00
_cell.angle_beta   90.00
_cell.angle_gamma   90.00
#
_symmetry.space_group_name_H-M   'P 1'
#
loop_
_entity.id
_entity.type
_entity.pdbx_description
1 polymer ?
#
loop_
_entity_poly.entity_id
_entity_poly.type
_entity_poly.pdbx_seq_one_letter_code
_entity_poly.pdbx_strand_id
1 'polypeptide(L)'
;MNRPDCLYIVIPCYNEEQVLPVTSGMFLDELNHLIKAGKISSGSRIMFVNDGSSDSTWDIITDLSKKDEHFIGISQSRNRGHQSSVLAGLMEASQYADMTISIDCDGQDDIHAMEDMVDAYHDGCDIVYGVRNDRSTDTFFKRNTAKGFYKIMAKLGAETVYNLSLIHISEPTRRSYIS
;
A
#
# COMPACT_ATOMS: atom_id res chain seq x y z
N MET A 1 14.35 -17.64 -18.72
CA MET A 1 13.12 -17.35 -17.97
C MET A 1 13.42 -16.14 -17.12
N ASN A 2 12.71 -15.02 -17.30
CA ASN A 2 12.88 -13.87 -16.41
C ASN A 2 12.43 -14.28 -15.01
N ARG A 3 13.15 -13.82 -13.99
CA ARG A 3 12.77 -13.98 -12.58
C ARG A 3 11.45 -13.23 -12.38
N PRO A 4 10.44 -13.80 -11.69
CA PRO A 4 9.24 -13.05 -11.33
C PRO A 4 9.61 -11.80 -10.52
N ASP A 5 8.87 -10.72 -10.74
CA ASP A 5 9.11 -9.44 -10.10
C ASP A 5 8.84 -9.50 -8.59
N CYS A 6 9.62 -8.77 -7.82
CA CYS A 6 9.51 -8.70 -6.37
C CYS A 6 8.54 -7.59 -5.97
N LEU A 7 7.47 -7.94 -5.26
CA LEU A 7 6.47 -7.02 -4.74
C LEU A 7 6.73 -6.71 -3.26
N TYR A 8 6.70 -5.43 -2.89
CA TYR A 8 6.58 -5.00 -1.49
C TYR A 8 5.23 -4.30 -1.26
N ILE A 9 4.44 -4.85 -0.33
CA ILE A 9 3.18 -4.24 0.12
C ILE A 9 3.51 -3.35 1.30
N VAL A 10 3.36 -2.04 1.14
CA VAL A 10 3.68 -1.02 2.16
C VAL A 10 2.40 -0.62 2.90
N ILE A 11 2.38 -0.83 4.22
CA ILE A 11 1.22 -0.65 5.07
C ILE A 11 1.56 0.29 6.22
N PRO A 12 1.13 1.56 6.19
CA PRO A 12 1.31 2.49 7.29
C PRO A 12 0.41 2.12 8.47
N CYS A 13 0.96 2.15 9.69
CA CYS A 13 0.27 1.77 10.92
C CYS A 13 0.48 2.83 12.01
N TYR A 14 -0.61 3.28 12.63
CA TYR A 14 -0.57 4.16 13.80
C TYR A 14 -1.66 3.82 14.79
N ASN A 15 -1.29 3.20 15.93
CA ASN A 15 -2.20 2.72 16.97
C ASN A 15 -3.22 1.70 16.41
N GLU A 16 -2.73 0.64 15.77
CA GLU A 16 -3.52 -0.39 15.08
C GLU A 16 -3.46 -1.75 15.80
N GLU A 17 -3.22 -1.77 17.13
CA GLU A 17 -3.09 -3.01 17.91
C GLU A 17 -4.30 -3.94 17.82
N GLN A 18 -5.52 -3.39 17.58
CA GLN A 18 -6.75 -4.17 17.48
C GLN A 18 -6.99 -4.73 16.07
N VAL A 19 -6.48 -4.06 15.06
CA VAL A 19 -6.74 -4.36 13.64
C VAL A 19 -5.68 -5.28 13.05
N LEU A 20 -4.42 -5.00 13.34
CA LEU A 20 -3.27 -5.71 12.78
C LEU A 20 -3.32 -7.24 12.96
N PRO A 21 -3.75 -7.80 14.11
CA PRO A 21 -3.83 -9.26 14.28
C PRO A 21 -4.81 -9.95 13.32
N VAL A 22 -5.81 -9.21 12.83
CA VAL A 22 -6.80 -9.71 11.88
C VAL A 22 -6.33 -9.52 10.45
N THR A 23 -5.95 -8.29 10.10
CA THR A 23 -5.64 -7.91 8.72
C THR A 23 -4.31 -8.47 8.22
N SER A 24 -3.33 -8.70 9.09
CA SER A 24 -2.04 -9.30 8.72
C SER A 24 -2.19 -10.66 8.03
N GLY A 25 -3.12 -11.49 8.52
CA GLY A 25 -3.42 -12.79 7.90
C GLY A 25 -3.99 -12.64 6.49
N MET A 26 -4.89 -11.67 6.29
CA MET A 26 -5.49 -11.40 4.98
C MET A 26 -4.45 -10.95 3.95
N PHE A 27 -3.53 -10.07 4.34
CA PHE A 27 -2.42 -9.63 3.47
C PHE A 27 -1.47 -10.80 3.13
N LEU A 28 -1.18 -11.67 4.09
CA LEU A 28 -0.32 -12.83 3.86
C LEU A 28 -0.98 -13.84 2.92
N ASP A 29 -2.28 -14.08 3.08
CA ASP A 29 -3.03 -14.99 2.21
C ASP A 29 -3.02 -14.49 0.76
N GLU A 30 -3.23 -13.19 0.53
CA GLU A 30 -3.18 -12.60 -0.80
C GLU A 30 -1.77 -12.63 -1.40
N LEU A 31 -0.74 -12.28 -0.62
CA LEU A 31 0.66 -12.40 -1.07
C LEU A 31 0.98 -13.83 -1.51
N ASN A 32 0.59 -14.82 -0.70
CA ASN A 32 0.79 -16.24 -1.00
C ASN A 32 0.00 -16.70 -2.23
N HIS A 33 -1.20 -16.15 -2.44
CA HIS A 33 -2.00 -16.40 -3.64
C HIS A 33 -1.23 -15.95 -4.89
N LEU A 34 -0.75 -14.72 -4.90
CA LEU A 34 0.02 -14.13 -6.02
C LEU A 34 1.33 -14.90 -6.30
N ILE A 35 2.04 -15.33 -5.24
CA ILE A 35 3.25 -16.17 -5.37
C ILE A 35 2.91 -17.51 -6.00
N LYS A 36 1.87 -18.20 -5.53
CA LYS A 36 1.42 -19.50 -6.07
C LYS A 36 0.94 -19.40 -7.50
N ALA A 37 0.32 -18.29 -7.87
CA ALA A 37 -0.08 -18.00 -9.25
C ALA A 37 1.12 -17.69 -10.17
N GLY A 38 2.33 -17.54 -9.61
CA GLY A 38 3.55 -17.22 -10.37
C GLY A 38 3.61 -15.78 -10.86
N LYS A 39 2.75 -14.90 -10.33
CA LYS A 39 2.66 -13.49 -10.71
C LYS A 39 3.77 -12.66 -10.06
N ILE A 40 4.20 -13.03 -8.86
CA ILE A 40 5.27 -12.35 -8.12
C ILE A 40 6.28 -13.33 -7.55
N SER A 41 7.44 -12.82 -7.19
CA SER A 41 8.55 -13.60 -6.60
C SER A 41 8.23 -14.05 -5.17
N SER A 42 8.74 -15.22 -4.76
CA SER A 42 8.76 -15.65 -3.36
C SER A 42 9.58 -14.72 -2.44
N GLY A 43 10.40 -13.83 -3.02
CA GLY A 43 11.10 -12.78 -2.29
C GLY A 43 10.22 -11.57 -1.92
N SER A 44 8.93 -11.55 -2.33
CA SER A 44 8.01 -10.46 -2.02
C SER A 44 7.71 -10.36 -0.53
N ARG A 45 7.40 -9.14 -0.04
CA ARG A 45 7.26 -8.85 1.41
C ARG A 45 6.07 -7.94 1.69
N ILE A 46 5.56 -8.04 2.91
CA ILE A 46 4.61 -7.12 3.54
C ILE A 46 5.40 -6.26 4.52
N MET A 47 5.50 -4.97 4.23
CA MET A 47 6.25 -4.00 5.03
C MET A 47 5.29 -3.13 5.83
N PHE A 48 5.23 -3.37 7.15
CA PHE A 48 4.52 -2.49 8.07
C PHE A 48 5.40 -1.30 8.44
N VAL A 49 4.82 -0.10 8.35
CA VAL A 49 5.50 1.14 8.72
C VAL A 49 4.84 1.72 9.96
N ASN A 50 5.44 1.49 11.13
CA ASN A 50 4.95 2.05 12.39
C ASN A 50 5.25 3.55 12.48
N ASP A 51 4.21 4.38 12.51
CA ASP A 51 4.31 5.84 12.62
C ASP A 51 4.42 6.32 14.08
N GLY A 52 5.29 5.68 14.85
CA GLY A 52 5.51 6.05 16.26
C GLY A 52 4.27 5.80 17.12
N SER A 53 3.65 4.63 16.99
CA SER A 53 2.51 4.21 17.82
C SER A 53 2.85 4.20 19.30
N SER A 54 1.85 4.48 20.13
CA SER A 54 1.96 4.46 21.59
C SER A 54 1.34 3.21 22.24
N ASP A 55 0.66 2.38 21.46
CA ASP A 55 0.07 1.10 21.83
C ASP A 55 0.98 -0.07 21.46
N SER A 56 0.45 -1.30 21.49
CA SER A 56 1.20 -2.53 21.18
C SER A 56 1.44 -2.78 19.70
N THR A 57 1.14 -1.83 18.81
CA THR A 57 1.30 -2.01 17.34
C THR A 57 2.69 -2.47 16.95
N TRP A 58 3.75 -1.84 17.51
CA TRP A 58 5.12 -2.21 17.17
C TRP A 58 5.52 -3.59 17.66
N ASP A 59 5.06 -3.99 18.84
CA ASP A 59 5.31 -5.33 19.40
C ASP A 59 4.67 -6.40 18.51
N ILE A 60 3.44 -6.16 18.03
CA ILE A 60 2.73 -7.05 17.11
C ILE A 60 3.49 -7.18 15.79
N ILE A 61 3.94 -6.09 15.19
CA ILE A 61 4.73 -6.11 13.95
C ILE A 61 6.02 -6.92 14.15
N THR A 62 6.70 -6.70 15.27
CA THR A 62 7.93 -7.42 15.61
C THR A 62 7.68 -8.93 15.77
N ASP A 63 6.55 -9.31 16.35
CA ASP A 63 6.20 -10.72 16.54
C ASP A 63 5.76 -11.39 15.22
N LEU A 64 5.08 -10.65 14.33
CA LEU A 64 4.75 -11.12 12.98
C LEU A 64 6.03 -11.42 12.18
N SER A 65 7.00 -10.52 12.22
CA SER A 65 8.27 -10.69 11.47
C SER A 65 9.15 -11.85 12.00
N LYS A 66 8.95 -12.28 13.25
CA LYS A 66 9.60 -13.51 13.78
C LYS A 66 8.90 -14.79 13.34
N LYS A 67 7.59 -14.72 13.07
CA LYS A 67 6.76 -15.90 12.74
C LYS A 67 6.83 -16.25 11.26
N ASP A 68 6.91 -15.25 10.40
CA ASP A 68 6.92 -15.44 8.95
C ASP A 68 7.86 -14.44 8.28
N GLU A 69 8.74 -14.92 7.42
CA GLU A 69 9.74 -14.12 6.72
C GLU A 69 9.15 -13.09 5.73
N HIS A 70 7.88 -13.27 5.32
CA HIS A 70 7.21 -12.31 4.45
C HIS A 70 6.86 -11.01 5.18
N PHE A 71 6.79 -11.02 6.51
CA PHE A 71 6.56 -9.81 7.30
C PHE A 71 7.85 -9.11 7.65
N ILE A 72 7.92 -7.83 7.35
CA ILE A 72 8.98 -6.93 7.78
C ILE A 72 8.38 -5.65 8.37
N GLY A 73 9.14 -4.98 9.22
CA GLY A 73 8.67 -3.75 9.86
C GLY A 73 9.76 -2.69 9.91
N ILE A 74 9.36 -1.45 9.71
CA ILE A 74 10.17 -0.27 10.03
C ILE A 74 9.41 0.61 11.03
N SER A 75 10.14 1.27 11.93
CA SER A 75 9.54 2.14 12.94
C SER A 75 10.11 3.54 12.88
N GLN A 76 9.24 4.52 12.81
CA GLN A 76 9.59 5.93 12.94
C GLN A 76 9.72 6.29 14.42
N SER A 77 10.65 7.19 14.74
CA SER A 77 10.91 7.62 16.12
C SER A 77 9.76 8.39 16.78
N ARG A 78 8.81 8.88 15.98
CA ARG A 78 7.60 9.60 16.40
C ARG A 78 6.59 9.63 15.27
N ASN A 79 5.33 9.95 15.58
CA ASN A 79 4.30 10.20 14.58
C ASN A 79 4.69 11.36 13.65
N ARG A 80 4.71 11.08 12.35
CA ARG A 80 5.02 12.01 11.25
C ARG A 80 3.84 12.20 10.31
N GLY A 81 2.77 11.45 10.54
CA GLY A 81 1.56 11.42 9.74
C GLY A 81 1.61 10.39 8.60
N HIS A 82 0.42 9.95 8.22
CA HIS A 82 0.19 8.86 7.27
C HIS A 82 1.02 8.98 5.98
N GLN A 83 0.99 10.13 5.31
CA GLN A 83 1.74 10.33 4.05
C GLN A 83 3.25 10.18 4.22
N SER A 84 3.80 10.65 5.36
CA SER A 84 5.23 10.51 5.65
C SER A 84 5.60 9.05 5.90
N SER A 85 4.71 8.28 6.51
CA SER A 85 4.90 6.84 6.76
C SER A 85 4.85 6.05 5.46
N VAL A 86 3.87 6.34 4.59
CA VAL A 86 3.83 5.74 3.24
C VAL A 86 5.11 6.04 2.48
N LEU A 87 5.55 7.32 2.44
CA LEU A 87 6.77 7.71 1.74
C LEU A 87 8.01 7.01 2.30
N ALA A 88 8.14 6.90 3.63
CA ALA A 88 9.26 6.21 4.27
C ALA A 88 9.28 4.72 3.87
N GLY A 89 8.13 4.06 3.86
CA GLY A 89 8.00 2.67 3.42
C GLY A 89 8.35 2.48 1.94
N LEU A 90 7.83 3.35 1.07
CA LEU A 90 8.13 3.30 -0.37
C LEU A 90 9.62 3.53 -0.67
N MET A 91 10.26 4.46 0.02
CA MET A 91 11.70 4.74 -0.13
C MET A 91 12.55 3.55 0.33
N GLU A 92 12.18 2.87 1.41
CA GLU A 92 12.87 1.67 1.87
C GLU A 92 12.63 0.51 0.92
N ALA A 93 11.37 0.25 0.54
CA ALA A 93 11.00 -0.81 -0.38
C ALA A 93 11.68 -0.69 -1.76
N SER A 94 11.89 0.55 -2.24
CA SER A 94 12.52 0.81 -3.55
C SER A 94 13.94 0.27 -3.69
N GLN A 95 14.59 -0.10 -2.59
CA GLN A 95 15.93 -0.68 -2.60
C GLN A 95 15.91 -2.18 -2.94
N TYR A 96 14.77 -2.85 -2.78
CA TYR A 96 14.67 -4.31 -2.83
C TYR A 96 13.59 -4.81 -3.78
N ALA A 97 12.56 -4.01 -4.05
CA ALA A 97 11.38 -4.38 -4.82
C ALA A 97 11.47 -3.90 -6.27
N ASP A 98 10.88 -4.67 -7.18
CA ASP A 98 10.66 -4.26 -8.58
C ASP A 98 9.36 -3.44 -8.68
N MET A 99 8.36 -3.72 -7.82
CA MET A 99 7.12 -2.98 -7.70
C MET A 99 6.68 -2.84 -6.25
N THR A 100 5.90 -1.79 -5.95
CA THR A 100 5.34 -1.54 -4.62
C THR A 100 3.85 -1.28 -4.69
N ILE A 101 3.10 -1.82 -3.73
CA ILE A 101 1.70 -1.47 -3.48
C ILE A 101 1.60 -0.80 -2.12
N SER A 102 0.92 0.36 -2.04
CA SER A 102 0.56 0.96 -0.76
C SER A 102 -0.92 0.73 -0.49
N ILE A 103 -1.26 0.26 0.71
CA ILE A 103 -2.63 -0.03 1.16
C ILE A 103 -2.76 0.29 2.64
N ASP A 104 -3.96 0.70 3.09
CA ASP A 104 -4.24 0.97 4.49
C ASP A 104 -4.35 -0.31 5.33
N CYS A 105 -3.99 -0.20 6.61
CA CYS A 105 -3.99 -1.33 7.55
C CYS A 105 -5.40 -1.82 7.92
N ASP A 106 -6.45 -0.99 7.76
CA ASP A 106 -7.78 -1.20 8.33
C ASP A 106 -8.64 -2.26 7.61
N GLY A 107 -8.16 -2.78 6.47
CA GLY A 107 -8.85 -3.80 5.68
C GLY A 107 -10.15 -3.32 5.02
N GLN A 108 -10.38 -1.99 4.91
CA GLN A 108 -11.55 -1.44 4.22
C GLN A 108 -11.40 -1.46 2.70
N ASP A 109 -10.17 -1.53 2.22
CA ASP A 109 -9.88 -1.65 0.80
C ASP A 109 -9.99 -3.11 0.34
N ASP A 110 -10.34 -3.30 -0.93
CA ASP A 110 -10.41 -4.62 -1.54
C ASP A 110 -8.99 -5.16 -1.78
N ILE A 111 -8.55 -6.05 -0.89
CA ILE A 111 -7.21 -6.64 -0.95
C ILE A 111 -7.03 -7.46 -2.25
N HIS A 112 -8.09 -8.06 -2.77
CA HIS A 112 -8.02 -8.85 -4.01
C HIS A 112 -7.78 -7.98 -5.26
N ALA A 113 -8.03 -6.67 -5.18
CA ALA A 113 -7.65 -5.74 -6.25
C ALA A 113 -6.13 -5.70 -6.52
N MET A 114 -5.30 -6.21 -5.60
CA MET A 114 -3.85 -6.32 -5.82
C MET A 114 -3.51 -7.21 -7.00
N GLU A 115 -4.28 -8.28 -7.25
CA GLU A 115 -4.07 -9.17 -8.39
C GLU A 115 -4.23 -8.42 -9.72
N ASP A 116 -5.33 -7.67 -9.86
CA ASP A 116 -5.58 -6.85 -11.05
C ASP A 116 -4.51 -5.76 -11.24
N MET A 117 -4.00 -5.20 -10.14
CA MET A 117 -2.94 -4.20 -10.18
C MET A 117 -1.61 -4.80 -10.65
N VAL A 118 -1.25 -5.98 -10.17
CA VAL A 118 -0.05 -6.70 -10.60
C VAL A 118 -0.15 -7.07 -12.08
N ASP A 119 -1.32 -7.50 -12.55
CA ASP A 119 -1.56 -7.79 -13.97
C ASP A 119 -1.41 -6.53 -14.83
N ALA A 120 -1.99 -5.40 -14.41
CA ALA A 120 -1.85 -4.13 -15.11
C ALA A 120 -0.38 -3.65 -15.18
N TYR A 121 0.40 -3.86 -14.12
CA TYR A 121 1.83 -3.58 -14.12
C TYR A 121 2.57 -4.46 -15.15
N HIS A 122 2.29 -5.77 -15.21
CA HIS A 122 2.88 -6.67 -16.19
C HIS A 122 2.46 -6.35 -17.62
N ASP A 123 1.28 -5.73 -17.81
CA ASP A 123 0.81 -5.20 -19.10
C ASP A 123 1.49 -3.88 -19.50
N GLY A 124 2.38 -3.35 -18.66
CA GLY A 124 3.22 -2.20 -18.94
C GLY A 124 2.72 -0.88 -18.36
N CYS A 125 1.86 -0.91 -17.34
CA CYS A 125 1.48 0.29 -16.61
C CYS A 125 2.53 0.63 -15.54
N ASP A 126 3.13 1.81 -15.59
CA ASP A 126 4.10 2.30 -14.58
C ASP A 126 3.41 2.63 -13.25
N ILE A 127 2.15 3.09 -13.29
CA ILE A 127 1.36 3.49 -12.13
C ILE A 127 -0.07 2.99 -12.29
N VAL A 128 -0.59 2.29 -11.28
CA VAL A 128 -1.97 1.78 -11.23
C VAL A 128 -2.65 2.31 -9.96
N TYR A 129 -3.86 2.84 -10.10
CA TYR A 129 -4.67 3.33 -8.99
C TYR A 129 -5.93 2.50 -8.81
N GLY A 130 -6.20 2.09 -7.58
CA GLY A 130 -7.50 1.56 -7.18
C GLY A 130 -8.54 2.70 -7.13
N VAL A 131 -9.69 2.50 -7.76
CA VAL A 131 -10.81 3.44 -7.73
C VAL A 131 -12.02 2.78 -7.10
N ARG A 132 -12.51 3.31 -5.97
CA ARG A 132 -13.75 2.82 -5.35
C ARG A 132 -14.95 3.16 -6.22
N ASN A 133 -15.64 2.14 -6.73
CA ASN A 133 -16.82 2.32 -7.58
C ASN A 133 -18.10 2.60 -6.77
N ASP A 134 -18.18 2.23 -5.49
CA ASP A 134 -19.39 2.38 -4.67
C ASP A 134 -19.11 3.16 -3.38
N ARG A 135 -19.74 4.31 -3.26
CA ARG A 135 -19.81 5.14 -2.05
C ARG A 135 -21.24 5.17 -1.48
N SER A 136 -21.96 4.06 -1.57
CA SER A 136 -23.34 3.99 -1.07
C SER A 136 -23.46 4.27 0.44
N THR A 137 -22.37 4.11 1.19
CA THR A 137 -22.29 4.37 2.64
C THR A 137 -21.86 5.79 3.00
N ASP A 138 -21.40 6.62 2.05
CA ASP A 138 -21.00 7.99 2.33
C ASP A 138 -22.22 8.89 2.59
N THR A 139 -22.20 9.59 3.72
CA THR A 139 -23.22 10.57 4.06
C THR A 139 -23.36 11.61 2.94
N PHE A 140 -24.61 11.98 2.57
CA PHE A 140 -24.94 12.93 1.51
C PHE A 140 -24.10 14.22 1.55
N PHE A 141 -23.74 14.68 2.74
CA PHE A 141 -22.92 15.88 2.96
C PHE A 141 -21.44 15.65 2.52
N LYS A 142 -20.82 14.52 2.87
CA LYS A 142 -19.45 14.19 2.44
C LYS A 142 -19.33 14.07 0.92
N ARG A 143 -20.32 13.44 0.28
CA ARG A 143 -20.36 13.27 -1.17
C ARG A 143 -20.46 14.59 -1.92
N ASN A 144 -21.24 15.55 -1.41
CA ASN A 144 -21.41 16.86 -2.08
C ASN A 144 -20.22 17.80 -1.86
N THR A 145 -19.59 17.79 -0.67
CA THR A 145 -18.36 18.56 -0.42
C THR A 145 -17.18 18.06 -1.23
N ALA A 146 -17.00 16.74 -1.37
CA ALA A 146 -15.98 16.16 -2.22
C ALA A 146 -16.17 16.55 -3.70
N LYS A 147 -17.41 16.47 -4.23
CA LYS A 147 -17.71 16.91 -5.60
C LYS A 147 -17.43 18.40 -5.82
N GLY A 148 -17.73 19.23 -4.82
CA GLY A 148 -17.42 20.67 -4.86
C GLY A 148 -15.92 20.93 -4.91
N PHE A 149 -15.14 20.23 -4.07
CA PHE A 149 -13.68 20.33 -4.04
C PHE A 149 -13.05 19.93 -5.38
N TYR A 150 -13.42 18.78 -5.95
CA TYR A 150 -12.89 18.35 -7.25
C TYR A 150 -13.25 19.30 -8.40
N LYS A 151 -14.46 19.89 -8.39
CA LYS A 151 -14.83 20.93 -9.36
C LYS A 151 -13.96 22.18 -9.26
N ILE A 152 -13.64 22.62 -8.05
CA ILE A 152 -12.77 23.77 -7.83
C ILE A 152 -11.35 23.46 -8.29
N MET A 153 -10.81 22.30 -7.93
CA MET A 153 -9.47 21.87 -8.32
C MET A 153 -9.33 21.73 -9.84
N ALA A 154 -10.31 21.13 -10.51
CA ALA A 154 -10.32 21.06 -12.00
C ALA A 154 -10.37 22.45 -12.65
N LYS A 155 -11.10 23.40 -12.05
CA LYS A 155 -11.16 24.80 -12.53
C LYS A 155 -9.85 25.56 -12.34
N LEU A 156 -9.05 25.15 -11.35
CA LEU A 156 -7.69 25.67 -11.09
C LEU A 156 -6.61 24.99 -11.92
N GLY A 157 -6.98 24.09 -12.85
CA GLY A 157 -6.05 23.41 -13.75
C GLY A 157 -5.30 22.24 -13.13
N ALA A 158 -5.71 21.74 -11.94
CA ALA A 158 -5.15 20.55 -11.36
C ALA A 158 -5.81 19.31 -11.96
N GLU A 159 -5.05 18.43 -12.57
CA GLU A 159 -5.49 17.09 -12.97
C GLU A 159 -5.65 16.25 -11.67
N THR A 160 -6.89 16.04 -11.26
CA THR A 160 -7.20 15.23 -10.09
C THR A 160 -7.90 13.95 -10.50
N VAL A 161 -7.39 12.82 -10.04
CA VAL A 161 -8.06 11.53 -10.24
C VAL A 161 -9.27 11.45 -9.29
N TYR A 162 -10.45 11.27 -9.86
CA TYR A 162 -11.70 11.21 -9.12
C TYR A 162 -11.83 9.87 -8.40
N ASN A 163 -12.19 9.86 -7.12
CA ASN A 163 -12.37 8.65 -6.30
C ASN A 163 -11.10 7.79 -6.09
N LEU A 164 -9.93 8.41 -5.92
CA LEU A 164 -8.73 7.66 -5.59
C LEU A 164 -8.96 6.79 -4.34
N SER A 165 -8.71 5.48 -4.46
CA SER A 165 -8.39 4.62 -3.33
C SER A 165 -6.94 4.89 -2.95
N LEU A 166 -6.57 4.60 -1.68
CA LEU A 166 -5.17 4.71 -1.23
C LEU A 166 -4.29 3.57 -1.73
N ILE A 167 -4.87 2.60 -2.46
CA ILE A 167 -4.10 1.54 -3.11
C ILE A 167 -3.50 2.09 -4.39
N HIS A 168 -2.19 2.06 -4.52
CA HIS A 168 -1.49 2.33 -5.77
C HIS A 168 -0.26 1.43 -5.91
N ILE A 169 0.04 1.04 -7.14
CA ILE A 169 1.28 0.37 -7.50
C ILE A 169 2.19 1.39 -8.18
N SER A 170 3.47 1.34 -7.90
CA SER A 170 4.46 2.18 -8.58
C SER A 170 5.75 1.43 -8.79
N GLU A 171 6.38 1.65 -9.93
CA GLU A 171 7.75 1.24 -10.15
C GLU A 171 8.68 2.11 -9.30
N PRO A 172 9.56 1.50 -8.44
CA PRO A 172 10.56 2.27 -7.72
C PRO A 172 11.50 2.91 -8.74
N THR A 173 11.50 4.23 -8.86
CA THR A 173 12.37 4.96 -9.76
C THR A 173 13.83 4.64 -9.42
N ARG A 174 14.46 3.72 -10.17
CA ARG A 174 15.91 3.55 -10.15
C ARG A 174 16.51 4.86 -10.63
N ARG A 175 17.08 5.64 -9.71
CA ARG A 175 17.92 6.79 -10.09
C ARG A 175 19.07 6.26 -10.94
N SER A 176 18.97 6.41 -12.26
CA SER A 176 20.16 6.38 -13.12
C SER A 176 20.97 7.61 -12.78
N TYR A 177 22.03 7.45 -11.99
CA TYR A 177 23.07 8.46 -11.93
C TYR A 177 23.73 8.48 -13.30
N ILE A 178 23.42 9.51 -14.09
CA ILE A 178 24.23 9.85 -15.24
C ILE A 178 25.52 10.45 -14.67
N SER A 179 26.59 9.70 -14.81
CA SER A 179 27.97 10.17 -14.59
C SER A 179 28.39 11.08 -15.73
#